data_eff88c2ab477646c7c4a0315cb91ad84
#
_entry.id   eff88c2ab477646c7c4a0315cb91ad84
#
_cell.length_a   1.000
_cell.length_b   1.000
_cell.length_c   1.000
_cell.angle_alpha   90.00
_cell.angle_beta   90.00
_cell.angle_gamma   90.00
#
_symmetry.space_group_name_H-M   'P 1'
#
loop_
_entity.id
_entity.type
_entity.pdbx_description
1 polymer ?
#
loop_
_entity_poly.entity_id
_entity_poly.type
_entity_poly.pdbx_seq_one_letter_code
_entity_poly.pdbx_strand_id
1 'polypeptide(L)'
;VITCLTAAGFNVYPMVATGNKREEMIKDLHPDAVIYYPMGRLGNDSLINWLHNEEIPLFMPFPLIQPHSEWIDPDVPVTGGTLTARVVVPEIDGGMSPICIGTQNPNEQGYYMYTAEMERVNSFVEHISRYLELRKRANKEKKIAICYFKSPGKDALLASGMEVVPSLYNFLKRLKDEGYTVTGLPSTAAEFYKLVHSEGTVLGSYAEG
;
A
#
# COMPACT_ATOMS: atom_id res chain seq x y z
N VAL A 1 0.21 7.00 -17.29
CA VAL A 1 0.14 5.72 -16.57
C VAL A 1 0.02 4.56 -17.51
N ILE A 2 -0.97 4.53 -18.44
CA ILE A 2 -1.15 3.41 -19.39
C ILE A 2 0.15 3.13 -20.14
N THR A 3 0.77 4.13 -20.78
CA THR A 3 2.02 3.99 -21.52
C THR A 3 3.15 3.39 -20.66
N CYS A 4 3.27 3.84 -19.41
CA CYS A 4 4.32 3.35 -18.50
C CYS A 4 4.06 1.90 -18.07
N LEU A 5 2.80 1.53 -17.82
CA LEU A 5 2.43 0.14 -17.50
C LEU A 5 2.69 -0.78 -18.71
N THR A 6 2.30 -0.37 -19.91
CA THR A 6 2.56 -1.14 -21.12
C THR A 6 4.07 -1.31 -21.37
N ALA A 7 4.87 -0.26 -21.15
CA ALA A 7 6.33 -0.32 -21.25
C ALA A 7 6.95 -1.24 -20.20
N ALA A 8 6.31 -1.38 -19.04
CA ALA A 8 6.70 -2.34 -18.00
C ALA A 8 6.24 -3.79 -18.26
N GLY A 9 5.60 -4.05 -19.40
CA GLY A 9 5.19 -5.39 -19.84
C GLY A 9 3.78 -5.81 -19.41
N PHE A 10 2.96 -4.91 -18.91
CA PHE A 10 1.57 -5.20 -18.56
C PHE A 10 0.63 -5.17 -19.77
N ASN A 11 -0.33 -6.06 -19.81
CA ASN A 11 -1.50 -5.96 -20.67
C ASN A 11 -2.50 -5.02 -20.01
N VAL A 12 -2.67 -3.82 -20.55
CA VAL A 12 -3.51 -2.78 -19.95
C VAL A 12 -4.83 -2.67 -20.70
N TYR A 13 -5.94 -2.75 -19.96
CA TYR A 13 -7.30 -2.64 -20.49
C TYR A 13 -7.97 -1.38 -19.93
N PRO A 14 -7.84 -0.23 -20.62
CA PRO A 14 -8.49 1.00 -20.18
C PRO A 14 -10.01 0.86 -20.22
N MET A 15 -10.68 1.26 -19.16
CA MET A 15 -12.11 1.12 -19.02
C MET A 15 -12.76 2.44 -18.61
N VAL A 16 -13.82 2.82 -19.32
CA VAL A 16 -14.72 3.90 -18.94
C VAL A 16 -16.12 3.31 -18.85
N ALA A 17 -16.50 2.88 -17.66
CA ALA A 17 -17.81 2.27 -17.43
C ALA A 17 -18.35 2.66 -16.04
N THR A 18 -19.64 2.62 -15.87
CA THR A 18 -20.34 2.94 -14.62
C THR A 18 -21.29 1.83 -14.21
N GLY A 19 -21.63 1.76 -12.92
CA GLY A 19 -22.61 0.83 -12.38
C GLY A 19 -22.32 -0.63 -12.70
N ASN A 20 -23.37 -1.39 -12.99
CA ASN A 20 -23.29 -2.83 -13.24
C ASN A 20 -22.40 -3.21 -14.43
N LYS A 21 -22.38 -2.36 -15.47
CA LYS A 21 -21.53 -2.62 -16.64
C LYS A 21 -20.04 -2.63 -16.28
N ARG A 22 -19.61 -1.78 -15.35
CA ARG A 22 -18.23 -1.80 -14.82
C ARG A 22 -17.93 -3.12 -14.13
N GLU A 23 -18.84 -3.57 -13.28
CA GLU A 23 -18.71 -4.82 -12.54
C GLU A 23 -18.60 -6.02 -13.48
N GLU A 24 -19.50 -6.13 -14.47
CA GLU A 24 -19.49 -7.18 -15.50
C GLU A 24 -18.15 -7.20 -16.24
N MET A 25 -17.70 -6.06 -16.74
CA MET A 25 -16.44 -5.97 -17.49
C MET A 25 -15.20 -6.35 -16.66
N ILE A 26 -15.16 -5.98 -15.38
CA ILE A 26 -14.04 -6.35 -14.49
C ILE A 26 -14.07 -7.86 -14.22
N LYS A 27 -15.24 -8.41 -13.95
CA LYS A 27 -15.40 -9.85 -13.69
C LYS A 27 -15.08 -10.70 -14.94
N ASP A 28 -15.54 -10.30 -16.10
CA ASP A 28 -15.27 -11.00 -17.38
C ASP A 28 -13.76 -10.98 -17.72
N LEU A 29 -13.09 -9.86 -17.43
CA LEU A 29 -11.66 -9.73 -17.67
C LEU A 29 -10.80 -10.54 -16.69
N HIS A 30 -11.25 -10.71 -15.45
CA HIS A 30 -10.54 -11.34 -14.35
C HIS A 30 -9.07 -10.89 -14.26
N PRO A 31 -8.82 -9.59 -13.98
CA PRO A 31 -7.48 -9.02 -14.07
C PRO A 31 -6.59 -9.42 -12.89
N ASP A 32 -5.27 -9.41 -13.08
CA ASP A 32 -4.30 -9.57 -11.97
C ASP A 32 -4.35 -8.42 -10.95
N ALA A 33 -4.80 -7.23 -11.37
CA ALA A 33 -4.98 -6.05 -10.54
C ALA A 33 -5.97 -5.06 -11.17
N VAL A 34 -6.65 -4.29 -10.34
CA VAL A 34 -7.47 -3.15 -10.75
C VAL A 34 -6.78 -1.85 -10.34
N ILE A 35 -6.69 -0.90 -11.27
CA ILE A 35 -6.21 0.46 -11.00
C ILE A 35 -7.41 1.38 -11.15
N TYR A 36 -7.76 2.06 -10.09
CA TYR A 36 -8.90 2.97 -10.05
C TYR A 36 -8.47 4.38 -9.68
N TYR A 37 -8.88 5.37 -10.48
CA TYR A 37 -8.73 6.79 -10.14
C TYR A 37 -9.92 7.24 -9.27
N PRO A 38 -9.76 7.31 -7.95
CA PRO A 38 -10.89 7.41 -7.06
C PRO A 38 -11.56 8.78 -7.07
N MET A 39 -12.89 8.73 -7.07
CA MET A 39 -13.82 9.81 -6.72
C MET A 39 -14.91 9.23 -5.81
N GLY A 40 -14.50 8.61 -4.71
CA GLY A 40 -15.35 7.79 -3.86
C GLY A 40 -15.17 6.30 -4.15
N ARG A 41 -16.22 5.51 -3.97
CA ARG A 41 -16.19 4.05 -4.14
C ARG A 41 -16.01 3.62 -5.60
N LEU A 42 -15.27 2.54 -5.82
CA LEU A 42 -15.14 1.92 -7.14
C LEU A 42 -16.49 1.37 -7.63
N GLY A 43 -17.24 0.74 -6.77
CA GLY A 43 -18.52 0.10 -7.10
C GLY A 43 -19.39 -0.15 -5.88
N ASN A 44 -20.32 -1.07 -6.04
CA ASN A 44 -21.18 -1.57 -4.97
C ASN A 44 -20.46 -2.66 -4.16
N ASP A 45 -21.10 -3.12 -3.08
CA ASP A 45 -20.55 -4.17 -2.22
C ASP A 45 -20.35 -5.50 -2.96
N SER A 46 -21.14 -5.79 -4.00
CA SER A 46 -20.97 -7.00 -4.83
C SER A 46 -19.60 -7.02 -5.52
N LEU A 47 -19.21 -5.91 -6.15
CA LEU A 47 -17.90 -5.82 -6.80
C LEU A 47 -16.76 -5.86 -5.78
N ILE A 48 -16.88 -5.14 -4.69
CA ILE A 48 -15.83 -5.08 -3.65
C ILE A 48 -15.63 -6.45 -3.00
N ASN A 49 -16.71 -7.13 -2.64
CA ASN A 49 -16.62 -8.48 -2.08
C ASN A 49 -16.05 -9.49 -3.09
N TRP A 50 -16.38 -9.35 -4.37
CA TRP A 50 -15.81 -10.19 -5.41
C TRP A 50 -14.29 -9.97 -5.55
N LEU A 51 -13.81 -8.73 -5.61
CA LEU A 51 -12.38 -8.42 -5.65
C LEU A 51 -11.64 -9.02 -4.44
N HIS A 52 -12.26 -8.96 -3.26
CA HIS A 52 -11.72 -9.53 -2.02
C HIS A 52 -11.64 -11.06 -2.09
N ASN A 53 -12.70 -11.72 -2.55
CA ASN A 53 -12.77 -13.18 -2.62
C ASN A 53 -11.79 -13.75 -3.66
N GLU A 54 -11.61 -13.04 -4.77
CA GLU A 54 -10.64 -13.40 -5.82
C GLU A 54 -9.21 -12.89 -5.51
N GLU A 55 -9.03 -12.23 -4.36
CA GLU A 55 -7.75 -11.63 -3.94
C GLU A 55 -7.16 -10.67 -4.99
N ILE A 56 -7.99 -9.98 -5.76
CA ILE A 56 -7.54 -9.02 -6.77
C ILE A 56 -7.22 -7.68 -6.11
N PRO A 57 -5.97 -7.22 -6.14
CA PRO A 57 -5.58 -5.95 -5.51
C PRO A 57 -6.19 -4.76 -6.24
N LEU A 58 -6.69 -3.79 -5.47
CA LEU A 58 -7.20 -2.52 -5.95
C LEU A 58 -6.21 -1.41 -5.64
N PHE A 59 -5.53 -0.88 -6.65
CA PHE A 59 -4.64 0.27 -6.52
C PHE A 59 -5.38 1.57 -6.84
N MET A 60 -5.14 2.61 -6.04
CA MET A 60 -5.87 3.87 -6.14
C MET A 60 -4.96 5.11 -6.23
N PRO A 61 -4.18 5.25 -7.32
CA PRO A 61 -3.46 6.49 -7.56
C PRO A 61 -4.44 7.62 -7.85
N PHE A 62 -4.09 8.85 -7.52
CA PHE A 62 -4.98 9.98 -7.75
C PHE A 62 -4.23 11.23 -8.22
N PRO A 63 -4.85 12.08 -9.04
CA PRO A 63 -4.37 13.42 -9.29
C PRO A 63 -4.95 14.40 -8.28
N LEU A 64 -4.19 15.43 -7.92
CA LEU A 64 -4.68 16.59 -7.18
C LEU A 64 -5.29 17.63 -8.11
N ILE A 65 -6.27 18.35 -7.61
CA ILE A 65 -6.83 19.55 -8.29
C ILE A 65 -6.01 20.81 -8.03
N GLN A 66 -5.04 20.73 -7.14
CA GLN A 66 -4.11 21.80 -6.80
C GLN A 66 -2.97 21.87 -7.82
N PRO A 67 -2.42 23.06 -8.12
CA PRO A 67 -1.19 23.20 -8.89
C PRO A 67 -0.01 22.52 -8.22
N HIS A 68 0.98 22.13 -9.01
CA HIS A 68 2.21 21.52 -8.51
C HIS A 68 2.90 22.41 -7.45
N SER A 69 2.94 23.72 -7.69
CA SER A 69 3.54 24.70 -6.77
C SER A 69 2.88 24.75 -5.38
N GLU A 70 1.57 24.52 -5.30
CA GLU A 70 0.86 24.43 -4.03
C GLU A 70 1.09 23.06 -3.36
N TRP A 71 1.13 22.00 -4.16
CA TRP A 71 1.31 20.65 -3.61
C TRP A 71 2.67 20.44 -2.95
N ILE A 72 3.73 21.05 -3.49
CA ILE A 72 5.08 20.96 -2.89
C ILE A 72 5.28 21.87 -1.70
N ASP A 73 4.37 22.81 -1.45
CA ASP A 73 4.40 23.69 -0.29
C ASP A 73 4.00 22.92 0.96
N PRO A 74 4.89 22.79 1.97
CA PRO A 74 4.60 22.03 3.19
C PRO A 74 3.47 22.65 4.02
N ASP A 75 3.16 23.94 3.82
CA ASP A 75 2.12 24.66 4.54
C ASP A 75 0.72 24.49 3.88
N VAL A 76 0.65 23.84 2.72
CA VAL A 76 -0.61 23.60 2.00
C VAL A 76 -0.99 22.10 2.05
N PRO A 77 -1.74 21.66 3.06
CA PRO A 77 -2.10 20.26 3.20
C PRO A 77 -3.18 19.83 2.19
N VAL A 78 -3.15 18.53 1.84
CA VAL A 78 -4.29 17.89 1.17
C VAL A 78 -5.38 17.65 2.21
N THR A 79 -6.50 18.34 2.09
CA THR A 79 -7.56 18.33 3.11
C THR A 79 -8.95 18.07 2.55
N GLY A 80 -9.91 17.94 3.46
CA GLY A 80 -11.33 17.95 3.17
C GLY A 80 -11.80 16.88 2.21
N GLY A 81 -12.64 17.31 1.26
CA GLY A 81 -13.28 16.40 0.31
C GLY A 81 -12.31 15.62 -0.57
N THR A 82 -11.15 16.20 -0.91
CA THR A 82 -10.13 15.51 -1.70
C THR A 82 -9.57 14.32 -0.95
N LEU A 83 -9.16 14.48 0.30
CA LEU A 83 -8.67 13.39 1.13
C LEU A 83 -9.74 12.30 1.32
N THR A 84 -10.95 12.71 1.65
CA THR A 84 -12.07 11.78 1.86
C THR A 84 -12.39 10.97 0.60
N ALA A 85 -12.58 11.64 -0.54
CA ALA A 85 -13.03 10.98 -1.77
C ALA A 85 -11.92 10.16 -2.47
N ARG A 86 -10.66 10.53 -2.30
CA ARG A 86 -9.55 9.91 -3.02
C ARG A 86 -8.70 8.95 -2.20
N VAL A 87 -8.79 9.03 -0.88
CA VAL A 87 -8.02 8.18 0.04
C VAL A 87 -8.94 7.40 0.97
N VAL A 88 -9.66 8.08 1.87
CA VAL A 88 -10.38 7.44 2.97
C VAL A 88 -11.46 6.48 2.47
N VAL A 89 -12.35 6.93 1.58
CA VAL A 89 -13.46 6.09 1.09
C VAL A 89 -12.94 4.90 0.26
N PRO A 90 -11.98 5.05 -0.68
CA PRO A 90 -11.40 3.91 -1.36
C PRO A 90 -10.65 2.92 -0.45
N GLU A 91 -9.96 3.39 0.61
CA GLU A 91 -9.30 2.52 1.57
C GLU A 91 -10.29 1.63 2.35
N ILE A 92 -11.48 2.15 2.67
CA ILE A 92 -12.55 1.36 3.30
C ILE A 92 -12.96 0.19 2.39
N ASP A 93 -12.91 0.37 1.09
CA ASP A 93 -13.21 -0.67 0.08
C ASP A 93 -12.00 -1.59 -0.23
N GLY A 94 -10.91 -1.51 0.54
CA GLY A 94 -9.69 -2.30 0.34
C GLY A 94 -8.73 -1.73 -0.70
N GLY A 95 -8.94 -0.49 -1.14
CA GLY A 95 -8.01 0.21 -2.00
C GLY A 95 -6.68 0.49 -1.31
N MET A 96 -5.59 0.32 -2.03
CA MET A 96 -4.23 0.48 -1.52
C MET A 96 -3.40 1.46 -2.33
N SER A 97 -2.31 1.92 -1.74
CA SER A 97 -1.33 2.79 -2.40
C SER A 97 -1.94 4.10 -2.92
N PRO A 98 -2.52 4.94 -2.05
CA PRO A 98 -3.05 6.24 -2.43
C PRO A 98 -1.90 7.20 -2.76
N ILE A 99 -1.37 7.10 -3.96
CA ILE A 99 -0.22 7.88 -4.43
C ILE A 99 -0.71 9.01 -5.33
N CYS A 100 -0.32 10.25 -5.02
CA CYS A 100 -0.51 11.35 -5.94
C CYS A 100 0.40 11.17 -7.15
N ILE A 101 -0.18 11.13 -8.35
CA ILE A 101 0.53 10.90 -9.62
C ILE A 101 0.38 12.05 -10.61
N GLY A 102 -0.31 13.10 -10.24
CA GLY A 102 -0.52 14.25 -11.10
C GLY A 102 -1.13 15.43 -10.37
N THR A 103 -0.99 16.58 -10.94
CA THR A 103 -1.48 17.87 -10.44
C THR A 103 -2.25 18.60 -11.55
N GLN A 104 -3.06 19.58 -11.18
CA GLN A 104 -3.82 20.37 -12.15
C GLN A 104 -3.19 21.76 -12.30
N ASN A 105 -2.54 21.99 -13.43
CA ASN A 105 -1.83 23.23 -13.69
C ASN A 105 -2.50 24.04 -14.80
N PRO A 106 -2.46 25.40 -14.76
CA PRO A 106 -2.94 26.22 -15.86
C PRO A 106 -2.03 26.06 -17.09
N ASN A 107 -2.63 25.96 -18.28
CA ASN A 107 -1.92 26.04 -19.56
C ASN A 107 -1.70 27.52 -19.97
N GLU A 108 -1.10 27.73 -21.13
CA GLU A 108 -0.83 29.08 -21.68
C GLU A 108 -2.09 29.95 -21.86
N GLN A 109 -3.25 29.34 -22.06
CA GLN A 109 -4.53 30.01 -22.19
C GLN A 109 -5.27 30.19 -20.85
N GLY A 110 -4.67 29.75 -19.73
CA GLY A 110 -5.26 29.82 -18.40
C GLY A 110 -6.26 28.71 -18.05
N TYR A 111 -6.43 27.70 -18.90
CA TYR A 111 -7.25 26.52 -18.60
C TYR A 111 -6.47 25.54 -17.74
N TYR A 112 -7.11 25.03 -16.69
CA TYR A 112 -6.51 24.03 -15.83
C TYR A 112 -6.51 22.65 -16.48
N MET A 113 -5.32 22.05 -16.61
CA MET A 113 -5.11 20.76 -17.21
C MET A 113 -4.36 19.84 -16.24
N TYR A 114 -4.76 18.57 -16.20
CA TYR A 114 -4.01 17.58 -15.44
C TYR A 114 -2.66 17.29 -16.09
N THR A 115 -1.62 17.42 -15.30
CA THR A 115 -0.24 17.11 -15.66
C THR A 115 0.26 15.94 -14.84
N ALA A 116 0.87 14.96 -15.47
CA ALA A 116 1.44 13.81 -14.78
C ALA A 116 2.75 14.18 -14.08
N GLU A 117 2.89 13.76 -12.83
CA GLU A 117 4.15 13.78 -12.08
C GLU A 117 4.94 12.51 -12.41
N MET A 118 5.78 12.57 -13.44
CA MET A 118 6.37 11.39 -14.06
C MET A 118 7.22 10.53 -13.11
N GLU A 119 7.94 11.14 -12.19
CA GLU A 119 8.69 10.40 -11.16
C GLU A 119 7.74 9.55 -10.31
N ARG A 120 6.62 10.11 -9.90
CA ARG A 120 5.63 9.40 -9.09
C ARG A 120 4.86 8.35 -9.89
N VAL A 121 4.58 8.63 -11.16
CA VAL A 121 4.00 7.62 -12.08
C VAL A 121 4.94 6.42 -12.22
N ASN A 122 6.23 6.65 -12.42
CA ASN A 122 7.22 5.57 -12.54
C ASN A 122 7.35 4.79 -11.24
N SER A 123 7.42 5.46 -10.10
CA SER A 123 7.44 4.81 -8.77
C SER A 123 6.18 3.98 -8.52
N PHE A 124 5.02 4.46 -8.95
CA PHE A 124 3.76 3.73 -8.84
C PHE A 124 3.75 2.46 -9.70
N VAL A 125 4.21 2.55 -10.96
CA VAL A 125 4.32 1.39 -11.86
C VAL A 125 5.29 0.34 -11.30
N GLU A 126 6.44 0.78 -10.79
CA GLU A 126 7.40 -0.11 -10.14
C GLU A 126 6.81 -0.78 -8.89
N HIS A 127 6.06 -0.03 -8.08
CA HIS A 127 5.38 -0.58 -6.91
C HIS A 127 4.38 -1.69 -7.29
N ILE A 128 3.53 -1.47 -8.31
CA ILE A 128 2.62 -2.51 -8.82
C ILE A 128 3.39 -3.73 -9.29
N SER A 129 4.44 -3.54 -10.08
CA SER A 129 5.27 -4.64 -10.60
C SER A 129 5.82 -5.50 -9.47
N ARG A 130 6.42 -4.87 -8.45
CA ARG A 130 6.98 -5.56 -7.28
C ARG A 130 5.91 -6.27 -6.44
N TYR A 131 4.74 -5.65 -6.29
CA TYR A 131 3.63 -6.24 -5.54
C TYR A 131 3.12 -7.52 -6.23
N LEU A 132 2.88 -7.47 -7.53
CA LEU A 132 2.40 -8.63 -8.30
C LEU A 132 3.46 -9.73 -8.41
N GLU A 133 4.74 -9.39 -8.53
CA GLU A 133 5.84 -10.36 -8.43
C GLU A 133 5.89 -11.03 -7.06
N LEU A 134 5.73 -10.26 -5.98
CA LEU A 134 5.75 -10.80 -4.61
C LEU A 134 4.63 -11.83 -4.40
N ARG A 135 3.46 -11.61 -4.98
CA ARG A 135 2.34 -12.56 -4.92
C ARG A 135 2.66 -13.89 -5.60
N LYS A 136 3.43 -13.86 -6.68
CA LYS A 136 3.82 -15.06 -7.46
C LYS A 136 4.97 -15.87 -6.82
N ARG A 137 5.74 -15.24 -5.90
CA ARG A 137 6.87 -15.89 -5.24
C ARG A 137 6.42 -16.92 -4.21
N ALA A 138 7.13 -18.04 -4.14
CA ALA A 138 6.96 -19.00 -3.05
C ALA A 138 7.33 -18.36 -1.69
N ASN A 139 6.65 -18.74 -0.62
CA ASN A 139 6.86 -18.12 0.70
C ASN A 139 8.31 -18.20 1.19
N LYS A 140 9.02 -19.31 0.90
CA LYS A 140 10.44 -19.50 1.24
C LYS A 140 11.39 -18.46 0.59
N GLU A 141 10.96 -17.80 -0.48
CA GLU A 141 11.75 -16.81 -1.23
C GLU A 141 11.41 -15.36 -0.81
N LYS A 142 10.35 -15.20 -0.04
CA LYS A 142 9.92 -13.88 0.46
C LYS A 142 10.78 -13.46 1.64
N LYS A 143 11.14 -12.18 1.69
CA LYS A 143 11.84 -11.55 2.81
C LYS A 143 10.90 -10.62 3.53
N ILE A 144 10.77 -10.77 4.84
CA ILE A 144 9.91 -9.97 5.69
C ILE A 144 10.80 -9.20 6.67
N ALA A 145 10.61 -7.89 6.76
CA ALA A 145 11.15 -7.05 7.81
C ALA A 145 10.02 -6.69 8.78
N ILE A 146 10.23 -6.92 10.06
CA ILE A 146 9.27 -6.59 11.11
C ILE A 146 9.86 -5.43 11.91
N CYS A 147 9.19 -4.27 11.84
CA CYS A 147 9.58 -3.10 12.61
C CYS A 147 8.66 -2.96 13.82
N TYR A 148 9.23 -2.76 14.99
CA TYR A 148 8.48 -2.51 16.21
C TYR A 148 9.04 -1.29 16.95
N PHE A 149 8.18 -0.63 17.72
CA PHE A 149 8.55 0.55 18.49
C PHE A 149 8.99 0.17 19.90
N LYS A 150 10.13 0.69 20.33
CA LYS A 150 10.62 0.64 21.71
C LYS A 150 10.71 2.07 22.24
N SER A 151 9.99 2.39 23.31
CA SER A 151 10.09 3.71 23.93
C SER A 151 11.46 3.91 24.56
N PRO A 152 12.08 5.10 24.43
CA PRO A 152 13.32 5.43 25.11
C PRO A 152 13.22 5.22 26.64
N GLY A 153 14.25 4.64 27.25
CA GLY A 153 14.30 4.42 28.70
C GLY A 153 13.29 3.40 29.27
N LYS A 154 12.62 2.61 28.41
CA LYS A 154 11.70 1.55 28.83
C LYS A 154 12.13 0.21 28.24
N ASP A 155 12.15 -0.83 29.08
CA ASP A 155 12.41 -2.20 28.63
C ASP A 155 11.19 -2.86 27.95
N ALA A 156 10.03 -2.23 28.04
CA ALA A 156 8.80 -2.76 27.46
C ALA A 156 8.59 -2.30 26.02
N LEU A 157 8.35 -3.25 25.13
CA LEU A 157 7.80 -3.00 23.81
C LEU A 157 6.30 -2.77 23.94
N LEU A 158 5.84 -1.58 23.53
CA LEU A 158 4.45 -1.17 23.69
C LEU A 158 3.74 -1.13 22.34
N ALA A 159 2.55 -1.70 22.28
CA ALA A 159 1.65 -1.58 21.15
C ALA A 159 0.19 -1.63 21.64
N SER A 160 -0.33 -0.52 22.14
CA SER A 160 -1.77 -0.33 22.46
C SER A 160 -2.43 -1.50 23.20
N GLY A 161 -1.77 -2.03 24.23
CA GLY A 161 -2.26 -3.19 25.00
C GLY A 161 -1.90 -4.56 24.44
N MET A 162 -1.17 -4.64 23.31
CA MET A 162 -0.68 -5.90 22.76
C MET A 162 0.60 -6.34 23.51
N GLU A 163 0.69 -7.62 23.81
CA GLU A 163 1.94 -8.25 24.26
C GLU A 163 2.85 -8.49 23.05
N VAL A 164 3.74 -7.54 22.75
CA VAL A 164 4.52 -7.50 21.50
C VAL A 164 5.39 -8.75 21.33
N VAL A 165 6.16 -9.15 22.34
CA VAL A 165 7.10 -10.27 22.20
C VAL A 165 6.40 -11.61 22.02
N PRO A 166 5.39 -11.99 22.82
CA PRO A 166 4.61 -13.20 22.57
C PRO A 166 3.91 -13.18 21.22
N SER A 167 3.37 -12.04 20.80
CA SER A 167 2.72 -11.88 19.48
C SER A 167 3.70 -12.09 18.33
N LEU A 168 4.89 -11.50 18.39
CA LEU A 168 5.96 -11.69 17.41
C LEU A 168 6.42 -13.16 17.35
N TYR A 169 6.59 -13.80 18.51
CA TYR A 169 6.97 -15.20 18.56
C TYR A 169 5.94 -16.11 17.87
N ASN A 170 4.67 -15.92 18.18
CA ASN A 170 3.58 -16.66 17.56
C ASN A 170 3.48 -16.38 16.05
N PHE A 171 3.68 -15.13 15.66
CA PHE A 171 3.70 -14.73 14.24
C PHE A 171 4.84 -15.41 13.47
N LEU A 172 6.07 -15.42 14.03
CA LEU A 172 7.21 -16.11 13.43
C LEU A 172 7.00 -17.61 13.31
N LYS A 173 6.38 -18.23 14.32
CA LYS A 173 5.97 -19.65 14.23
C LYS A 173 5.00 -19.85 13.06
N ARG A 174 3.96 -19.01 12.97
CA ARG A 174 2.98 -19.11 11.90
C ARG A 174 3.63 -18.91 10.52
N LEU A 175 4.54 -17.97 10.37
CA LEU A 175 5.30 -17.81 9.12
C LEU A 175 6.07 -19.07 8.74
N LYS A 176 6.69 -19.72 9.72
CA LYS A 176 7.38 -21.00 9.48
C LYS A 176 6.43 -22.09 9.01
N ASP A 177 5.25 -22.20 9.64
CA ASP A 177 4.22 -23.17 9.26
C ASP A 177 3.67 -22.91 7.86
N GLU A 178 3.62 -21.64 7.43
CA GLU A 178 3.22 -21.21 6.08
C GLU A 178 4.36 -21.30 5.04
N GLY A 179 5.49 -21.91 5.41
CA GLY A 179 6.59 -22.20 4.49
C GLY A 179 7.58 -21.07 4.26
N TYR A 180 7.57 -20.01 5.09
CA TYR A 180 8.63 -19.02 5.08
C TYR A 180 9.91 -19.58 5.72
N THR A 181 11.07 -19.09 5.26
CA THR A 181 12.35 -19.45 5.87
C THR A 181 12.53 -18.64 7.15
N VAL A 182 12.34 -19.28 8.30
CA VAL A 182 12.57 -18.68 9.63
C VAL A 182 13.70 -19.43 10.30
N THR A 183 14.85 -18.79 10.47
CA THR A 183 16.06 -19.36 11.10
C THR A 183 16.27 -18.74 12.47
N GLY A 184 16.90 -19.49 13.38
CA GLY A 184 17.28 -18.99 14.71
C GLY A 184 16.10 -18.69 15.65
N LEU A 185 14.88 -19.13 15.34
CA LEU A 185 13.75 -18.96 16.25
C LEU A 185 13.92 -19.90 17.46
N PRO A 186 14.01 -19.38 18.68
CA PRO A 186 14.12 -20.19 19.89
C PRO A 186 12.91 -21.11 20.11
N SER A 187 13.09 -22.12 20.96
CA SER A 187 12.04 -23.11 21.24
C SER A 187 10.88 -22.52 22.06
N THR A 188 11.14 -21.50 22.84
CA THR A 188 10.17 -20.87 23.75
C THR A 188 10.07 -19.36 23.57
N ALA A 189 8.89 -18.81 23.89
CA ALA A 189 8.69 -17.36 23.88
C ALA A 189 9.58 -16.64 24.92
N ALA A 190 9.92 -17.31 26.05
CA ALA A 190 10.81 -16.75 27.06
C ALA A 190 12.26 -16.58 26.57
N GLU A 191 12.76 -17.53 25.78
CA GLU A 191 14.07 -17.41 25.13
C GLU A 191 14.06 -16.34 24.05
N PHE A 192 12.96 -16.27 23.26
CA PHE A 192 12.77 -15.21 22.27
C PHE A 192 12.72 -13.83 22.91
N TYR A 193 12.06 -13.68 24.06
CA TYR A 193 12.08 -12.43 24.83
C TYR A 193 13.52 -11.98 25.17
N LYS A 194 14.34 -12.89 25.67
CA LYS A 194 15.75 -12.59 25.98
C LYS A 194 16.53 -12.13 24.73
N LEU A 195 16.34 -12.83 23.60
CA LEU A 195 16.99 -12.50 22.34
C LEU A 195 16.61 -11.09 21.86
N VAL A 196 15.31 -10.75 21.86
CA VAL A 196 14.81 -9.43 21.42
C VAL A 196 15.36 -8.30 22.29
N HIS A 197 15.55 -8.53 23.60
CA HIS A 197 16.06 -7.53 24.53
C HIS A 197 17.58 -7.38 24.52
N SER A 198 18.32 -8.44 24.19
CA SER A 198 19.78 -8.43 24.21
C SER A 198 20.39 -7.96 22.87
N GLU A 199 19.74 -8.23 21.74
CA GLU A 199 20.30 -8.02 20.41
C GLU A 199 19.51 -7.01 19.56
N GLY A 200 18.49 -6.38 20.13
CA GLY A 200 17.65 -5.44 19.39
C GLY A 200 18.43 -4.27 18.84
N THR A 201 18.61 -4.23 17.52
CA THR A 201 19.20 -3.08 16.84
C THR A 201 18.26 -1.89 16.94
N VAL A 202 18.73 -0.82 17.57
CA VAL A 202 17.98 0.44 17.61
C VAL A 202 18.32 1.26 16.38
N LEU A 203 17.32 1.54 15.54
CA LEU A 203 17.48 2.44 14.40
C LEU A 203 17.28 3.89 14.87
N GLY A 204 18.36 4.68 14.85
CA GLY A 204 18.34 6.11 15.11
C GLY A 204 18.89 6.54 16.47
N SER A 205 19.16 7.82 16.61
CA SER A 205 19.77 8.48 17.77
C SER A 205 18.86 8.62 19.01
N TYR A 206 17.65 8.09 18.96
CA TYR A 206 16.71 8.10 20.09
C TYR A 206 17.06 7.14 21.23
N ALA A 207 18.14 6.39 21.09
CA ALA A 207 18.53 5.38 22.07
C ALA A 207 19.55 5.90 23.09
N GLU A 208 20.06 7.09 22.89
CA GLU A 208 20.95 7.76 23.85
C GLU A 208 20.11 8.61 24.80
N GLY A 209 19.61 8.01 25.85
CA GLY A 209 18.92 8.64 26.96
C GLY A 209 19.19 7.89 28.23
#